data_5b6a877d1d846a3e0638511c2b961b9d
#
_entry.id   5b6a877d1d846a3e0638511c2b961b9d
#
_cell.length_a   1.000
_cell.length_b   1.000
_cell.length_c   1.000
_cell.angle_alpha   90.00
_cell.angle_beta   90.00
_cell.angle_gamma   90.00
#
_symmetry.space_group_name_H-M   'P 1'
#
loop_
_entity.id
_entity.type
_entity.pdbx_description
1 polymer ?
#
loop_
_entity_poly.entity_id
_entity_poly.type
_entity_poly.pdbx_seq_one_letter_code
_entity_poly.pdbx_strand_id
1 'polypeptide(L)'
;RFDGDRREGRSEGRKFSPKPQQGEYRFSKNAPRYEERGSNVTPASYDEQRKARRSGEESGYNKFRYAAPATYQPAPAVETEPDVVPNENLLSGRNPIREALKSGRDIEKLLVARGELSGSAREIVQMAKERHIPVQEVDRARLDAITHNHQGMLAFASAYHYSTLEDMLELAEARNEQPFLVLLDGITDPHNLGAIIRTAECAGAHGVIVQERRAVGLTPAAVKASAGAVEYLPVARVTNLGNTIEALKERNIWVYAADMEGEDYASVKFDGAVALVIGAEGEGVSRRVLECCDKTVSL
;
A
#
# COMPACT_ATOMS: atom_id res chain seq x y z
N ARG A 1 33.50 -70.12 8.63
CA ARG A 1 33.83 -70.25 10.09
C ARG A 1 33.61 -68.95 10.78
N PHE A 2 32.77 -69.06 11.83
CA PHE A 2 32.45 -68.20 12.95
C PHE A 2 31.42 -67.08 12.60
N ASP A 3 30.17 -67.26 12.99
CA ASP A 3 29.49 -67.20 14.30
C ASP A 3 29.43 -65.74 14.79
N GLY A 4 28.28 -65.13 14.79
CA GLY A 4 27.27 -65.24 15.86
C GLY A 4 27.36 -63.97 16.69
N ASP A 5 26.40 -63.11 16.64
CA ASP A 5 25.69 -62.78 17.87
C ASP A 5 24.43 -61.94 17.64
N ARG A 6 23.30 -62.48 18.08
CA ARG A 6 22.01 -61.77 18.23
C ARG A 6 22.07 -60.97 19.52
N ARG A 7 21.74 -59.69 19.47
CA ARG A 7 21.25 -58.97 20.65
C ARG A 7 19.95 -58.25 20.34
N GLU A 8 18.93 -58.80 20.95
CA GLU A 8 17.64 -58.18 21.18
C GLU A 8 17.82 -56.91 22.02
N GLY A 9 17.24 -55.77 21.60
CA GLY A 9 17.21 -54.53 22.32
C GLY A 9 15.81 -53.92 22.29
N ARG A 10 15.10 -54.10 23.35
CA ARG A 10 13.82 -53.59 23.84
C ARG A 10 13.37 -52.26 23.26
N SER A 11 12.13 -52.26 22.78
CA SER A 11 11.25 -51.10 22.58
C SER A 11 10.91 -50.44 23.94
N GLU A 12 11.41 -49.25 24.18
CA GLU A 12 10.87 -48.37 25.23
C GLU A 12 9.91 -47.36 24.61
N GLY A 13 8.63 -47.53 25.02
CA GLY A 13 7.54 -46.64 24.66
C GLY A 13 7.75 -45.23 25.24
N ARG A 14 7.81 -44.22 24.36
CA ARG A 14 7.71 -42.81 24.77
C ARG A 14 6.26 -42.45 25.05
N LYS A 15 6.00 -42.15 26.32
CA LYS A 15 4.73 -41.67 26.87
C LYS A 15 4.37 -40.33 26.21
N PHE A 16 3.17 -40.25 25.65
CA PHE A 16 2.52 -39.01 25.26
C PHE A 16 2.31 -38.12 26.49
N SER A 17 2.80 -36.87 26.41
CA SER A 17 2.46 -35.80 27.34
C SER A 17 1.18 -35.10 26.88
N PRO A 18 0.26 -34.72 27.79
CA PRO A 18 -1.01 -34.13 27.43
C PRO A 18 -0.86 -32.66 26.99
N LYS A 19 -1.74 -32.23 26.06
CA LYS A 19 -1.89 -30.86 25.56
C LYS A 19 -2.15 -29.87 26.70
N PRO A 20 -1.64 -28.65 26.66
CA PRO A 20 -2.01 -27.58 27.58
C PRO A 20 -3.48 -27.16 27.37
N GLN A 21 -4.16 -27.01 28.49
CA GLN A 21 -5.56 -26.57 28.60
C GLN A 21 -5.70 -25.11 28.10
N GLN A 22 -6.83 -24.84 27.47
CA GLN A 22 -7.30 -23.53 27.08
C GLN A 22 -7.32 -22.57 28.28
N GLY A 23 -6.52 -21.50 28.21
CA GLY A 23 -6.57 -20.40 29.17
C GLY A 23 -7.80 -19.55 28.96
N GLU A 24 -8.67 -19.48 29.95
CA GLU A 24 -9.78 -18.53 30.01
C GLU A 24 -9.25 -17.09 30.06
N TYR A 25 -9.56 -16.29 29.04
CA TYR A 25 -9.33 -14.85 29.07
C TYR A 25 -10.32 -14.20 30.03
N ARG A 26 -9.85 -13.80 31.22
CA ARG A 26 -10.58 -12.92 32.13
C ARG A 26 -10.59 -11.50 31.59
N PHE A 27 -11.74 -11.03 31.12
CA PHE A 27 -11.99 -9.63 30.81
C PHE A 27 -11.90 -8.78 32.10
N SER A 28 -11.06 -7.75 32.04
CA SER A 28 -10.93 -6.73 33.07
C SER A 28 -12.23 -5.93 33.26
N LYS A 29 -12.70 -5.81 34.51
CA LYS A 29 -13.97 -5.18 34.93
C LYS A 29 -13.86 -3.65 35.02
N ASN A 30 -13.21 -2.94 34.13
CA ASN A 30 -13.17 -1.47 34.13
C ASN A 30 -13.45 -0.89 32.74
N ALA A 31 -14.70 -1.03 32.29
CA ALA A 31 -15.22 -0.20 31.21
C ALA A 31 -16.21 0.83 31.82
N PRO A 32 -16.22 2.09 31.36
CA PRO A 32 -17.15 3.09 31.88
C PRO A 32 -18.58 2.72 31.49
N ARG A 33 -19.48 2.75 32.49
CA ARG A 33 -20.91 2.55 32.29
C ARG A 33 -21.48 3.77 31.57
N TYR A 34 -22.00 3.58 30.36
CA TYR A 34 -22.95 4.51 29.77
C TYR A 34 -24.32 4.29 30.40
N GLU A 35 -24.89 5.35 30.98
CA GLU A 35 -26.28 5.36 31.49
C GLU A 35 -27.24 5.29 30.30
N GLU A 36 -27.97 4.18 30.19
CA GLU A 36 -29.13 4.04 29.32
C GLU A 36 -30.27 4.92 29.82
N ARG A 37 -30.53 6.03 29.15
CA ARG A 37 -31.85 6.69 29.26
C ARG A 37 -32.86 5.87 28.47
N GLY A 38 -33.76 5.24 29.22
CA GLY A 38 -34.82 4.41 28.69
C GLY A 38 -35.72 5.15 27.69
N SER A 39 -35.86 4.58 26.51
CA SER A 39 -37.03 4.74 25.64
C SER A 39 -37.59 3.36 25.36
N ASN A 40 -38.70 3.04 26.05
CA ASN A 40 -39.54 1.88 25.72
C ASN A 40 -40.19 2.09 24.35
N VAL A 41 -39.57 1.57 23.30
CA VAL A 41 -40.19 1.37 22.01
C VAL A 41 -39.84 -0.05 21.57
N THR A 42 -40.81 -0.94 21.71
CA THR A 42 -40.73 -2.28 21.09
C THR A 42 -40.78 -2.13 19.57
N PRO A 43 -39.86 -2.74 18.82
CA PRO A 43 -39.95 -2.70 17.36
C PRO A 43 -41.18 -3.53 16.91
N ALA A 44 -42.12 -2.88 16.25
CA ALA A 44 -43.21 -3.55 15.54
C ALA A 44 -42.62 -4.46 14.47
N SER A 45 -43.17 -5.67 14.34
CA SER A 45 -42.70 -6.65 13.37
C SER A 45 -42.85 -6.12 11.93
N TYR A 46 -42.01 -6.55 11.04
CA TYR A 46 -41.96 -6.13 9.61
C TYR A 46 -43.28 -6.32 8.90
N ASP A 47 -44.10 -7.26 9.36
CA ASP A 47 -45.43 -7.56 8.82
C ASP A 47 -46.53 -6.55 9.23
N GLU A 48 -46.42 -5.92 10.39
CA GLU A 48 -47.34 -4.86 10.83
C GLU A 48 -47.12 -3.56 10.06
N GLN A 49 -45.87 -3.23 9.74
CA GLN A 49 -45.53 -2.09 8.90
C GLN A 49 -46.01 -2.24 7.45
N ARG A 50 -46.08 -3.47 6.95
CA ARG A 50 -46.60 -3.78 5.58
C ARG A 50 -48.14 -3.70 5.51
N LYS A 51 -48.85 -4.01 6.59
CA LYS A 51 -50.31 -3.89 6.67
C LYS A 51 -50.76 -2.43 6.77
N ALA A 52 -50.07 -1.59 7.57
CA ALA A 52 -50.37 -0.16 7.71
C ALA A 52 -50.25 0.63 6.39
N ARG A 53 -49.35 0.22 5.48
CA ARG A 53 -49.20 0.83 4.14
C ARG A 53 -50.36 0.48 3.16
N ARG A 54 -51.16 -0.55 3.43
CA ARG A 54 -52.29 -0.97 2.56
C ARG A 54 -53.65 -0.40 2.95
N SER A 55 -53.81 0.12 4.16
CA SER A 55 -55.09 0.62 4.67
C SER A 55 -55.34 2.12 4.46
N GLY A 56 -54.32 2.88 3.95
CA GLY A 56 -54.55 4.30 3.67
C GLY A 56 -54.79 5.20 4.90
N GLU A 57 -54.58 4.67 6.10
CA GLU A 57 -54.69 5.46 7.33
C GLU A 57 -53.38 6.26 7.51
N GLU A 58 -53.49 7.56 7.41
CA GLU A 58 -52.40 8.51 7.76
C GLU A 58 -52.10 8.36 9.25
N SER A 59 -51.14 7.53 9.55
CA SER A 59 -50.58 7.42 10.87
C SER A 59 -49.81 8.70 11.22
N GLY A 60 -50.16 9.31 12.36
CA GLY A 60 -49.71 10.62 12.87
C GLY A 60 -48.21 10.79 13.13
N TYR A 61 -47.35 10.16 12.34
CA TYR A 61 -45.90 10.21 12.46
C TYR A 61 -45.20 11.36 11.69
N ASN A 62 -46.00 12.25 11.05
CA ASN A 62 -45.43 13.32 10.21
C ASN A 62 -45.39 14.68 10.91
N LYS A 63 -45.01 14.72 12.20
CA LYS A 63 -44.82 16.00 12.95
C LYS A 63 -43.35 16.36 13.23
N PHE A 64 -42.41 15.63 12.78
CA PHE A 64 -41.03 16.11 12.70
C PHE A 64 -40.78 16.66 11.28
N ARG A 65 -41.21 17.89 11.04
CA ARG A 65 -40.64 18.69 9.97
C ARG A 65 -39.17 18.83 10.32
N TYR A 66 -38.30 18.12 9.59
CA TYR A 66 -36.91 18.48 9.54
C TYR A 66 -36.88 19.95 9.09
N ALA A 67 -36.48 20.85 9.99
CA ALA A 67 -36.10 22.19 9.60
C ALA A 67 -35.06 21.99 8.48
N ALA A 68 -35.27 22.63 7.34
CA ALA A 68 -34.28 22.63 6.27
C ALA A 68 -32.94 22.96 6.92
N PRO A 69 -31.86 22.18 6.63
CA PRO A 69 -30.54 22.49 7.18
C PRO A 69 -30.27 23.95 6.79
N ALA A 70 -29.96 24.76 7.82
CA ALA A 70 -29.49 26.14 7.62
C ALA A 70 -28.47 26.07 6.46
N THR A 71 -28.68 26.89 5.45
CA THR A 71 -27.75 26.98 4.32
C THR A 71 -26.34 27.06 4.87
N TYR A 72 -25.59 25.99 4.68
CA TYR A 72 -24.16 25.95 5.00
C TYR A 72 -23.50 27.05 4.20
N GLN A 73 -23.23 28.18 4.83
CA GLN A 73 -22.29 29.15 4.31
C GLN A 73 -20.92 28.58 4.61
N PRO A 74 -20.13 28.17 3.58
CA PRO A 74 -18.75 27.80 3.85
C PRO A 74 -18.10 29.00 4.55
N ALA A 75 -17.52 28.76 5.71
CA ALA A 75 -16.66 29.74 6.35
C ALA A 75 -15.68 30.25 5.28
N PRO A 76 -15.36 31.57 5.26
CA PRO A 76 -14.37 32.07 4.34
C PRO A 76 -13.15 31.17 4.48
N ALA A 77 -12.68 30.67 3.32
CA ALA A 77 -11.47 29.88 3.29
C ALA A 77 -10.40 30.72 4.01
N VAL A 78 -10.03 30.31 5.19
CA VAL A 78 -8.81 30.80 5.81
C VAL A 78 -7.74 30.31 4.86
N GLU A 79 -7.17 31.23 4.08
CA GLU A 79 -5.92 31.00 3.38
C GLU A 79 -4.91 30.70 4.48
N THR A 80 -4.87 29.43 4.90
CA THR A 80 -3.74 28.93 5.64
C THR A 80 -2.58 29.04 4.67
N GLU A 81 -1.70 30.02 4.94
CA GLU A 81 -0.35 29.97 4.38
C GLU A 81 0.06 28.51 4.50
N PRO A 82 0.56 27.88 3.40
CA PRO A 82 0.98 26.51 3.49
C PRO A 82 2.00 26.45 4.62
N ASP A 83 1.66 25.79 5.71
CA ASP A 83 2.62 25.40 6.72
C ASP A 83 3.77 24.71 5.95
N VAL A 84 4.84 25.46 5.73
CA VAL A 84 6.08 24.92 5.17
C VAL A 84 6.67 24.08 6.29
N VAL A 85 6.08 22.92 6.52
CA VAL A 85 6.68 21.87 7.32
C VAL A 85 8.02 21.61 6.62
N PRO A 86 9.15 21.79 7.31
CA PRO A 86 10.45 21.49 6.74
C PRO A 86 10.38 20.07 6.21
N ASN A 87 10.30 19.91 4.90
CA ASN A 87 10.24 18.59 4.30
C ASN A 87 11.68 18.07 4.34
N GLU A 88 12.00 17.28 5.35
CA GLU A 88 13.33 16.68 5.58
C GLU A 88 13.86 15.95 4.34
N ASN A 89 12.95 15.59 3.44
CA ASN A 89 13.25 14.93 2.18
C ASN A 89 13.36 15.89 0.99
N LEU A 90 13.23 17.20 1.21
CA LEU A 90 13.41 18.21 0.16
C LEU A 90 14.89 18.63 0.08
N LEU A 91 15.53 18.34 -1.05
CA LEU A 91 16.86 18.81 -1.37
C LEU A 91 16.76 20.04 -2.25
N SER A 92 17.28 21.17 -1.75
CA SER A 92 17.24 22.47 -2.44
C SER A 92 18.63 22.88 -2.91
N GLY A 93 18.72 23.21 -4.21
CA GLY A 93 19.95 23.68 -4.83
C GLY A 93 20.82 22.56 -5.42
N ARG A 94 21.77 22.97 -6.26
CA ARG A 94 22.55 22.04 -7.11
C ARG A 94 23.48 21.13 -6.31
N ASN A 95 24.19 21.67 -5.33
CA ASN A 95 25.18 20.90 -4.59
C ASN A 95 24.57 19.78 -3.75
N PRO A 96 23.51 20.02 -2.92
CA PRO A 96 22.85 18.94 -2.18
C PRO A 96 22.30 17.84 -3.08
N ILE A 97 21.71 18.23 -4.22
CA ILE A 97 21.15 17.26 -5.19
C ILE A 97 22.26 16.41 -5.81
N ARG A 98 23.37 17.04 -6.23
CA ARG A 98 24.51 16.32 -6.80
C ARG A 98 25.13 15.33 -5.81
N GLU A 99 25.31 15.74 -4.56
CA GLU A 99 25.87 14.85 -3.54
C GLU A 99 24.90 13.71 -3.20
N ALA A 100 23.61 13.96 -3.12
CA ALA A 100 22.59 12.92 -2.94
C ALA A 100 22.59 11.91 -4.09
N LEU A 101 22.74 12.38 -5.34
CA LEU A 101 22.88 11.49 -6.49
C LEU A 101 24.16 10.67 -6.41
N LYS A 102 25.30 11.25 -6.00
CA LYS A 102 26.57 10.53 -5.86
C LYS A 102 26.57 9.52 -4.73
N SER A 103 25.94 9.85 -3.60
CA SER A 103 25.86 8.95 -2.43
C SER A 103 24.91 7.77 -2.61
N GLY A 104 24.17 7.72 -3.74
CA GLY A 104 23.20 6.66 -3.95
C GLY A 104 21.84 6.87 -3.29
N ARG A 105 21.57 8.04 -2.70
CA ARG A 105 20.29 8.33 -2.06
C ARG A 105 19.13 8.21 -3.04
N ASP A 106 18.04 7.57 -2.61
CA ASP A 106 16.85 7.43 -3.41
C ASP A 106 16.14 8.76 -3.59
N ILE A 107 15.87 9.13 -4.85
CA ILE A 107 15.21 10.36 -5.25
C ILE A 107 13.95 10.00 -6.03
N GLU A 108 12.80 10.51 -5.57
CA GLU A 108 11.51 10.27 -6.20
C GLU A 108 11.32 11.08 -7.48
N LYS A 109 11.78 12.34 -7.45
CA LYS A 109 11.69 13.24 -8.61
C LYS A 109 12.65 14.41 -8.48
N LEU A 110 13.05 14.94 -9.64
CA LEU A 110 13.84 16.15 -9.79
C LEU A 110 13.01 17.22 -10.53
N LEU A 111 12.79 18.36 -9.90
CA LEU A 111 12.20 19.54 -10.54
C LEU A 111 13.31 20.47 -11.02
N VAL A 112 13.21 20.94 -12.25
CA VAL A 112 14.20 21.82 -12.88
C VAL A 112 13.48 23.03 -13.49
N ALA A 113 13.98 24.23 -13.24
CA ALA A 113 13.42 25.43 -13.85
C ALA A 113 13.57 25.39 -15.38
N ARG A 114 12.51 25.75 -16.10
CA ARG A 114 12.57 25.92 -17.57
C ARG A 114 13.62 26.95 -17.96
N GLY A 115 14.31 26.71 -19.07
CA GLY A 115 15.30 27.58 -19.64
C GLY A 115 16.64 26.93 -19.91
N GLU A 116 17.66 27.71 -20.23
CA GLU A 116 18.99 27.20 -20.48
C GLU A 116 19.64 26.69 -19.18
N LEU A 117 19.99 25.41 -19.18
CA LEU A 117 20.70 24.80 -18.06
C LEU A 117 22.19 25.14 -18.13
N SER A 118 22.75 25.61 -17.04
CA SER A 118 24.21 25.74 -16.88
C SER A 118 24.91 24.38 -16.88
N GLY A 119 26.22 24.35 -17.05
CA GLY A 119 27.01 23.10 -17.10
C GLY A 119 26.74 22.17 -15.92
N SER A 120 26.76 22.69 -14.68
CA SER A 120 26.50 21.88 -13.48
C SER A 120 25.04 21.38 -13.39
N ALA A 121 24.08 22.14 -13.91
CA ALA A 121 22.69 21.69 -13.94
C ALA A 121 22.48 20.59 -14.99
N ARG A 122 23.16 20.67 -16.15
CA ARG A 122 23.15 19.61 -17.17
C ARG A 122 23.73 18.31 -16.63
N GLU A 123 24.85 18.37 -15.89
CA GLU A 123 25.46 17.23 -15.23
C GLU A 123 24.47 16.54 -14.29
N ILE A 124 23.80 17.30 -13.41
CA ILE A 124 22.81 16.76 -12.46
C ILE A 124 21.62 16.09 -13.19
N VAL A 125 21.11 16.74 -14.23
CA VAL A 125 20.01 16.18 -15.05
C VAL A 125 20.45 14.88 -15.74
N GLN A 126 21.70 14.83 -16.23
CA GLN A 126 22.25 13.62 -16.84
C GLN A 126 22.39 12.49 -15.82
N MET A 127 22.95 12.74 -14.65
CA MET A 127 23.04 11.77 -13.54
C MET A 127 21.65 11.25 -13.13
N ALA A 128 20.65 12.15 -13.04
CA ALA A 128 19.29 11.76 -12.73
C ALA A 128 18.68 10.85 -13.80
N LYS A 129 18.92 11.13 -15.09
CA LYS A 129 18.46 10.30 -16.21
C LYS A 129 19.12 8.92 -16.21
N GLU A 130 20.42 8.84 -15.96
CA GLU A 130 21.17 7.57 -15.85
C GLU A 130 20.65 6.69 -14.74
N ARG A 131 20.14 7.31 -13.66
CA ARG A 131 19.49 6.61 -12.53
C ARG A 131 17.99 6.47 -12.68
N HIS A 132 17.45 6.72 -13.87
CA HIS A 132 16.01 6.64 -14.20
C HIS A 132 15.10 7.56 -13.34
N ILE A 133 15.65 8.55 -12.66
CA ILE A 133 14.89 9.48 -11.82
C ILE A 133 14.02 10.38 -12.72
N PRO A 134 12.71 10.50 -12.45
CA PRO A 134 11.84 11.39 -13.20
C PRO A 134 12.30 12.86 -13.09
N VAL A 135 12.59 13.49 -14.24
CA VAL A 135 12.96 14.91 -14.32
C VAL A 135 11.78 15.68 -14.90
N GLN A 136 11.30 16.67 -14.17
CA GLN A 136 10.18 17.52 -14.57
C GLN A 136 10.64 18.97 -14.71
N GLU A 137 10.47 19.54 -15.90
CA GLU A 137 10.69 20.97 -16.12
C GLU A 137 9.46 21.77 -15.67
N VAL A 138 9.68 22.76 -14.83
CA VAL A 138 8.65 23.60 -14.23
C VAL A 138 9.02 25.09 -14.34
N ASP A 139 8.03 25.95 -14.26
CA ASP A 139 8.26 27.39 -14.19
C ASP A 139 8.95 27.76 -12.88
N ARG A 140 9.84 28.75 -12.94
CA ARG A 140 10.64 29.17 -11.77
C ARG A 140 9.74 29.57 -10.58
N ALA A 141 8.62 30.23 -10.85
CA ALA A 141 7.64 30.60 -9.82
C ALA A 141 7.13 29.40 -9.00
N ARG A 142 7.03 28.22 -9.62
CA ARG A 142 6.64 26.99 -8.91
C ARG A 142 7.72 26.50 -7.94
N LEU A 143 8.99 26.71 -8.27
CA LEU A 143 10.10 26.37 -7.35
C LEU A 143 10.16 27.41 -6.21
N ASP A 144 9.99 28.71 -6.52
CA ASP A 144 9.98 29.80 -5.54
C ASP A 144 8.82 29.63 -4.53
N ALA A 145 7.68 29.06 -4.94
CA ALA A 145 6.57 28.73 -4.04
C ALA A 145 6.89 27.59 -3.04
N ILE A 146 7.88 26.75 -3.35
CA ILE A 146 8.27 25.64 -2.47
C ILE A 146 9.40 26.08 -1.52
N THR A 147 10.41 26.78 -2.05
CA THR A 147 11.54 27.30 -1.28
C THR A 147 12.31 28.36 -2.06
N HIS A 148 12.92 29.32 -1.34
CA HIS A 148 13.60 30.45 -1.97
C HIS A 148 15.02 30.15 -2.48
N ASN A 149 15.73 29.19 -1.91
CA ASN A 149 17.16 28.95 -2.19
C ASN A 149 17.42 27.78 -3.16
N HIS A 150 16.54 27.55 -4.13
CA HIS A 150 16.56 26.36 -4.98
C HIS A 150 17.60 26.40 -6.14
N GLN A 151 18.18 27.53 -6.48
CA GLN A 151 19.16 27.66 -7.58
C GLN A 151 18.66 27.06 -8.92
N GLY A 152 17.36 27.07 -9.16
CA GLY A 152 16.69 26.46 -10.32
C GLY A 152 16.47 24.95 -10.24
N MET A 153 16.73 24.29 -9.11
CA MET A 153 16.57 22.85 -8.97
C MET A 153 16.09 22.45 -7.57
N LEU A 154 15.14 21.51 -7.52
CA LEU A 154 14.66 20.87 -6.31
C LEU A 154 14.57 19.37 -6.54
N ALA A 155 14.99 18.57 -5.57
CA ALA A 155 14.77 17.13 -5.58
C ALA A 155 13.99 16.69 -4.34
N PHE A 156 13.08 15.76 -4.55
CA PHE A 156 12.37 15.08 -3.47
C PHE A 156 13.01 13.73 -3.27
N ALA A 157 13.72 13.56 -2.16
CA ALA A 157 14.28 12.28 -1.78
C ALA A 157 13.16 11.35 -1.27
N SER A 158 13.38 10.05 -1.40
CA SER A 158 12.48 9.07 -0.78
C SER A 158 12.49 9.24 0.75
N ALA A 159 11.34 9.05 1.36
CA ALA A 159 11.24 9.00 2.81
C ALA A 159 11.75 7.66 3.38
N TYR A 160 11.98 6.68 2.50
CA TYR A 160 12.39 5.34 2.84
C TYR A 160 13.28 4.74 1.72
N HIS A 161 14.10 3.74 2.06
CA HIS A 161 14.91 3.04 1.06
C HIS A 161 14.09 2.03 0.28
N TYR A 162 14.33 1.96 -1.03
CA TYR A 162 13.78 0.89 -1.85
C TYR A 162 14.65 -0.36 -1.77
N SER A 163 13.98 -1.49 -1.67
CA SER A 163 14.58 -2.81 -1.75
C SER A 163 14.63 -3.31 -3.19
N THR A 164 15.25 -4.45 -3.42
CA THR A 164 15.27 -5.14 -4.70
C THR A 164 14.26 -6.29 -4.73
N LEU A 165 14.00 -6.85 -5.90
CA LEU A 165 13.21 -8.08 -6.01
C LEU A 165 13.91 -9.25 -5.30
N GLU A 166 15.23 -9.29 -5.36
CA GLU A 166 16.06 -10.30 -4.72
C GLU A 166 15.86 -10.28 -3.20
N ASP A 167 15.87 -9.10 -2.57
CA ASP A 167 15.64 -8.95 -1.12
C ASP A 167 14.29 -9.53 -0.69
N MET A 168 13.26 -9.39 -1.54
CA MET A 168 11.92 -9.95 -1.27
C MET A 168 11.90 -11.48 -1.35
N LEU A 169 12.62 -12.04 -2.31
CA LEU A 169 12.72 -13.49 -2.48
C LEU A 169 13.56 -14.11 -1.36
N GLU A 170 14.66 -13.46 -0.97
CA GLU A 170 15.48 -13.85 0.19
C GLU A 170 14.66 -13.81 1.48
N LEU A 171 13.77 -12.83 1.64
CA LEU A 171 12.86 -12.77 2.80
C LEU A 171 11.91 -13.97 2.84
N ALA A 172 11.35 -14.37 1.71
CA ALA A 172 10.48 -15.54 1.61
C ALA A 172 11.26 -16.83 1.95
N GLU A 173 12.47 -16.97 1.41
CA GLU A 173 13.35 -18.10 1.72
C GLU A 173 13.72 -18.15 3.20
N ALA A 174 14.09 -17.02 3.80
CA ALA A 174 14.44 -16.91 5.22
C ALA A 174 13.27 -17.30 6.13
N ARG A 175 12.02 -17.05 5.70
CA ARG A 175 10.80 -17.47 6.42
C ARG A 175 10.40 -18.90 6.11
N ASN A 176 11.06 -19.57 5.17
CA ASN A 176 10.70 -20.88 4.64
C ASN A 176 9.24 -20.91 4.12
N GLU A 177 8.86 -19.84 3.42
CA GLU A 177 7.53 -19.61 2.85
C GLU A 177 7.62 -19.50 1.31
N GLN A 178 6.50 -19.77 0.62
CA GLN A 178 6.41 -19.51 -0.80
C GLN A 178 6.30 -18.00 -1.03
N PRO A 179 7.00 -17.42 -2.00
CA PRO A 179 6.91 -16.00 -2.30
C PRO A 179 5.46 -15.55 -2.54
N PHE A 180 5.05 -14.50 -1.82
CA PHE A 180 3.82 -13.77 -2.08
C PHE A 180 4.17 -12.29 -2.28
N LEU A 181 3.99 -11.78 -3.52
CA LEU A 181 4.33 -10.42 -3.91
C LEU A 181 3.10 -9.66 -4.36
N VAL A 182 3.10 -8.34 -4.18
CA VAL A 182 2.04 -7.45 -4.67
C VAL A 182 2.65 -6.44 -5.64
N LEU A 183 2.16 -6.40 -6.87
CA LEU A 183 2.58 -5.47 -7.91
C LEU A 183 1.53 -4.39 -8.10
N LEU A 184 1.96 -3.13 -8.21
CA LEU A 184 1.06 -1.99 -8.31
C LEU A 184 1.18 -1.31 -9.66
N ASP A 185 0.09 -1.29 -10.42
CA ASP A 185 0.03 -0.65 -11.73
C ASP A 185 -0.73 0.67 -11.66
N GLY A 186 0.00 1.79 -11.73
CA GLY A 186 -0.59 3.12 -11.84
C GLY A 186 -1.15 3.71 -10.53
N ILE A 187 -0.77 3.23 -9.36
CA ILE A 187 -1.19 3.82 -8.09
C ILE A 187 -0.54 5.20 -7.92
N THR A 188 -1.33 6.26 -7.92
CA THR A 188 -0.86 7.66 -7.86
C THR A 188 -1.13 8.37 -6.53
N ASP A 189 -2.05 7.85 -5.73
CA ASP A 189 -2.35 8.40 -4.40
C ASP A 189 -1.44 7.78 -3.33
N PRO A 190 -0.71 8.60 -2.55
CA PRO A 190 0.14 8.12 -1.47
C PRO A 190 -0.63 7.43 -0.34
N HIS A 191 -1.89 7.80 -0.09
CA HIS A 191 -2.70 7.14 0.93
C HIS A 191 -3.08 5.73 0.50
N ASN A 192 -3.44 5.53 -0.78
CA ASN A 192 -3.72 4.21 -1.33
C ASN A 192 -2.46 3.34 -1.30
N LEU A 193 -1.29 3.87 -1.70
CA LEU A 193 -0.03 3.14 -1.60
C LEU A 193 0.24 2.68 -0.16
N GLY A 194 0.15 3.58 0.82
CA GLY A 194 0.38 3.25 2.22
C GLY A 194 -0.62 2.21 2.76
N ALA A 195 -1.90 2.33 2.39
CA ALA A 195 -2.93 1.36 2.77
C ALA A 195 -2.68 -0.03 2.18
N ILE A 196 -2.24 -0.11 0.92
CA ILE A 196 -1.88 -1.37 0.26
C ILE A 196 -0.67 -2.00 0.96
N ILE A 197 0.41 -1.24 1.23
CA ILE A 197 1.59 -1.73 1.94
C ILE A 197 1.19 -2.32 3.30
N ARG A 198 0.35 -1.62 4.07
CA ARG A 198 -0.14 -2.10 5.36
C ARG A 198 -0.95 -3.39 5.23
N THR A 199 -1.83 -3.46 4.23
CA THR A 199 -2.66 -4.64 4.00
C THR A 199 -1.82 -5.83 3.53
N ALA A 200 -0.85 -5.60 2.65
CA ALA A 200 0.06 -6.62 2.15
C ALA A 200 0.93 -7.21 3.28
N GLU A 201 1.43 -6.36 4.18
CA GLU A 201 2.17 -6.81 5.37
C GLU A 201 1.29 -7.69 6.27
N CYS A 202 0.08 -7.25 6.60
CA CYS A 202 -0.87 -8.03 7.40
C CYS A 202 -1.29 -9.35 6.74
N ALA A 203 -1.29 -9.40 5.40
CA ALA A 203 -1.59 -10.61 4.62
C ALA A 203 -0.39 -11.57 4.50
N GLY A 204 0.78 -11.21 5.04
CA GLY A 204 1.99 -12.02 4.96
C GLY A 204 2.70 -11.93 3.61
N ALA A 205 2.52 -10.86 2.84
CA ALA A 205 3.30 -10.65 1.64
C ALA A 205 4.80 -10.46 1.96
N HIS A 206 5.65 -10.78 0.99
CA HIS A 206 7.10 -10.64 1.10
C HIS A 206 7.63 -9.37 0.45
N GLY A 207 6.78 -8.65 -0.27
CA GLY A 207 7.15 -7.37 -0.84
C GLY A 207 6.06 -6.72 -1.68
N VAL A 208 6.20 -5.41 -1.88
CA VAL A 208 5.38 -4.60 -2.79
C VAL A 208 6.25 -4.01 -3.87
N ILE A 209 5.84 -4.14 -5.12
CA ILE A 209 6.57 -3.64 -6.29
C ILE A 209 5.78 -2.49 -6.91
N VAL A 210 6.41 -1.32 -7.01
CA VAL A 210 5.81 -0.11 -7.60
C VAL A 210 6.55 0.31 -8.87
N GLN A 211 5.89 1.07 -9.73
CA GLN A 211 6.53 1.64 -10.92
C GLN A 211 7.32 2.90 -10.58
N GLU A 212 8.43 3.14 -11.30
CA GLU A 212 9.19 4.41 -11.21
C GLU A 212 8.44 5.59 -11.81
N ARG A 213 7.61 5.34 -12.81
CA ARG A 213 6.88 6.37 -13.55
C ARG A 213 5.39 6.11 -13.49
N ARG A 214 4.59 7.18 -13.54
CA ARG A 214 3.11 7.13 -13.50
C ARG A 214 2.56 6.49 -12.22
N ALA A 215 3.36 6.46 -11.17
CA ALA A 215 2.98 5.97 -9.85
C ALA A 215 3.54 6.90 -8.78
N VAL A 216 2.96 6.86 -7.60
CA VAL A 216 3.50 7.52 -6.42
C VAL A 216 4.59 6.64 -5.80
N GLY A 217 5.63 7.29 -5.29
CA GLY A 217 6.68 6.62 -4.52
C GLY A 217 6.46 6.67 -3.01
N LEU A 218 7.46 6.24 -2.25
CA LEU A 218 7.47 6.26 -0.79
C LEU A 218 7.67 7.69 -0.26
N THR A 219 6.64 8.51 -0.44
CA THR A 219 6.57 9.86 0.12
C THR A 219 6.30 9.80 1.62
N PRO A 220 6.57 10.89 2.39
CA PRO A 220 6.21 10.93 3.82
C PRO A 220 4.73 10.62 4.09
N ALA A 221 3.84 11.00 3.18
CA ALA A 221 2.41 10.70 3.29
C ALA A 221 2.13 9.19 3.12
N ALA A 222 2.77 8.52 2.15
CA ALA A 222 2.65 7.08 1.97
C ALA A 222 3.23 6.30 3.16
N VAL A 223 4.40 6.70 3.64
CA VAL A 223 5.03 6.10 4.84
C VAL A 223 4.11 6.26 6.06
N LYS A 224 3.55 7.46 6.30
CA LYS A 224 2.59 7.67 7.38
C LYS A 224 1.33 6.82 7.22
N ALA A 225 0.78 6.70 6.01
CA ALA A 225 -0.41 5.91 5.73
C ALA A 225 -0.19 4.39 5.89
N SER A 226 1.06 3.92 5.71
CA SER A 226 1.43 2.53 5.95
C SER A 226 1.41 2.12 7.42
N ALA A 227 1.28 3.09 8.35
CA ALA A 227 1.24 2.87 9.80
C ALA A 227 2.42 2.03 10.34
N GLY A 228 3.60 2.17 9.72
CA GLY A 228 4.83 1.47 10.09
C GLY A 228 5.08 0.15 9.34
N ALA A 229 4.13 -0.33 8.53
CA ALA A 229 4.31 -1.58 7.78
C ALA A 229 5.52 -1.53 6.81
N VAL A 230 5.86 -0.34 6.29
CA VAL A 230 7.02 -0.13 5.42
C VAL A 230 8.36 -0.49 6.08
N GLU A 231 8.43 -0.53 7.43
CA GLU A 231 9.63 -0.95 8.17
C GLU A 231 9.89 -2.46 8.10
N TYR A 232 8.84 -3.24 7.79
CA TYR A 232 8.85 -4.71 7.82
C TYR A 232 8.66 -5.34 6.45
N LEU A 233 7.97 -4.63 5.54
CA LEU A 233 7.67 -5.12 4.21
C LEU A 233 8.53 -4.40 3.17
N PRO A 234 9.45 -5.09 2.48
CA PRO A 234 10.25 -4.52 1.43
C PRO A 234 9.40 -3.91 0.30
N VAL A 235 9.78 -2.73 -0.17
CA VAL A 235 9.16 -2.09 -1.33
C VAL A 235 10.22 -1.90 -2.40
N ALA A 236 10.01 -2.49 -3.58
CA ALA A 236 10.89 -2.32 -4.74
C ALA A 236 10.28 -1.35 -5.75
N ARG A 237 11.16 -0.68 -6.50
CA ARG A 237 10.76 0.22 -7.57
C ARG A 237 11.32 -0.27 -8.90
N VAL A 238 10.44 -0.43 -9.90
CA VAL A 238 10.81 -0.99 -11.20
C VAL A 238 10.44 -0.05 -12.35
N THR A 239 11.23 -0.09 -13.40
CA THR A 239 10.99 0.74 -14.60
C THR A 239 9.84 0.20 -15.44
N ASN A 240 9.65 -1.14 -15.48
CA ASN A 240 8.67 -1.80 -16.34
C ASN A 240 8.08 -3.03 -15.65
N LEU A 241 6.78 -2.96 -15.30
CA LEU A 241 6.07 -4.08 -14.68
C LEU A 241 5.98 -5.30 -15.57
N GLY A 242 5.78 -5.15 -16.88
CA GLY A 242 5.72 -6.28 -17.80
C GLY A 242 7.00 -7.11 -17.78
N ASN A 243 8.16 -6.46 -17.85
CA ASN A 243 9.46 -7.16 -17.76
C ASN A 243 9.65 -7.81 -16.38
N THR A 244 9.17 -7.17 -15.32
CA THR A 244 9.21 -7.74 -13.96
C THR A 244 8.33 -8.98 -13.87
N ILE A 245 7.12 -8.93 -14.44
CA ILE A 245 6.20 -10.08 -14.49
C ILE A 245 6.86 -11.26 -15.21
N GLU A 246 7.46 -11.04 -16.39
CA GLU A 246 8.15 -12.11 -17.11
C GLU A 246 9.31 -12.71 -16.27
N ALA A 247 10.10 -11.87 -15.58
CA ALA A 247 11.16 -12.34 -14.69
C ALA A 247 10.63 -13.14 -13.48
N LEU A 248 9.45 -12.83 -12.98
CA LEU A 248 8.78 -13.61 -11.93
C LEU A 248 8.30 -14.95 -12.46
N LYS A 249 7.73 -15.00 -13.67
CA LYS A 249 7.29 -16.24 -14.33
C LYS A 249 8.45 -17.19 -14.61
N GLU A 250 9.61 -16.67 -15.03
CA GLU A 250 10.84 -17.45 -15.19
C GLU A 250 11.29 -18.13 -13.88
N ARG A 251 10.89 -17.55 -12.73
CA ARG A 251 11.14 -18.11 -11.39
C ARG A 251 9.99 -18.98 -10.86
N ASN A 252 9.05 -19.37 -11.72
CA ASN A 252 7.85 -20.15 -11.41
C ASN A 252 6.92 -19.47 -10.40
N ILE A 253 6.84 -18.14 -10.40
CA ILE A 253 5.89 -17.37 -9.61
C ILE A 253 4.67 -17.07 -10.50
N TRP A 254 3.50 -17.57 -10.10
CA TRP A 254 2.25 -17.33 -10.82
C TRP A 254 1.77 -15.91 -10.61
N VAL A 255 1.44 -15.21 -11.70
CA VAL A 255 1.03 -13.81 -11.66
C VAL A 255 -0.45 -13.66 -11.96
N TYR A 256 -1.20 -13.17 -10.98
CA TYR A 256 -2.65 -12.95 -11.05
C TYR A 256 -2.93 -11.44 -11.11
N ALA A 257 -3.78 -11.01 -12.03
CA ALA A 257 -4.26 -9.63 -12.07
C ALA A 257 -5.65 -9.52 -11.44
N ALA A 258 -5.85 -8.54 -10.57
CA ALA A 258 -7.16 -8.21 -10.02
C ALA A 258 -7.93 -7.34 -11.03
N ASP A 259 -9.02 -7.89 -11.60
CA ASP A 259 -9.87 -7.21 -12.58
C ASP A 259 -11.32 -7.69 -12.44
N MET A 260 -12.29 -6.82 -12.74
CA MET A 260 -13.72 -7.14 -12.61
C MET A 260 -14.20 -8.23 -13.57
N GLU A 261 -13.51 -8.45 -14.68
CA GLU A 261 -13.84 -9.47 -15.69
C GLU A 261 -13.11 -10.80 -15.44
N GLY A 262 -12.44 -10.95 -14.31
CA GLY A 262 -11.68 -12.13 -13.94
C GLY A 262 -12.54 -13.32 -13.47
N GLU A 263 -11.87 -14.45 -13.25
CA GLU A 263 -12.45 -15.61 -12.56
C GLU A 263 -12.67 -15.25 -11.08
N ASP A 264 -13.79 -15.68 -10.47
CA ASP A 264 -14.05 -15.50 -9.04
C ASP A 264 -12.86 -16.01 -8.22
N TYR A 265 -12.23 -15.12 -7.43
CA TYR A 265 -11.04 -15.45 -6.65
C TYR A 265 -11.27 -16.64 -5.70
N ALA A 266 -12.48 -16.83 -5.22
CA ALA A 266 -12.83 -17.94 -4.34
C ALA A 266 -12.80 -19.30 -5.05
N SER A 267 -12.88 -19.34 -6.39
CA SER A 267 -12.77 -20.55 -7.21
C SER A 267 -11.31 -20.88 -7.58
N VAL A 268 -10.41 -19.92 -7.47
CA VAL A 268 -8.99 -20.07 -7.84
C VAL A 268 -8.18 -20.62 -6.67
N LYS A 269 -7.36 -21.62 -6.96
CA LYS A 269 -6.37 -22.10 -6.00
C LYS A 269 -5.07 -21.31 -6.20
N PHE A 270 -4.66 -20.60 -5.16
CA PHE A 270 -3.39 -19.89 -5.12
C PHE A 270 -2.31 -20.80 -4.49
N ASP A 271 -1.91 -21.82 -5.23
CA ASP A 271 -0.93 -22.81 -4.76
C ASP A 271 0.49 -22.36 -5.16
N GLY A 272 1.44 -22.43 -4.22
CA GLY A 272 2.85 -22.13 -4.47
C GLY A 272 3.17 -20.63 -4.41
N ALA A 273 4.17 -20.21 -5.19
CA ALA A 273 4.62 -18.83 -5.26
C ALA A 273 3.67 -17.97 -6.10
N VAL A 274 3.23 -16.84 -5.56
CA VAL A 274 2.16 -16.01 -6.14
C VAL A 274 2.56 -14.54 -6.16
N ALA A 275 2.21 -13.84 -7.24
CA ALA A 275 2.23 -12.39 -7.34
C ALA A 275 0.84 -11.88 -7.74
N LEU A 276 0.32 -10.88 -7.00
CA LEU A 276 -0.96 -10.24 -7.26
C LEU A 276 -0.75 -8.85 -7.83
N VAL A 277 -1.30 -8.57 -9.00
CA VAL A 277 -1.26 -7.24 -9.61
C VAL A 277 -2.54 -6.49 -9.27
N ILE A 278 -2.39 -5.29 -8.71
CA ILE A 278 -3.48 -4.37 -8.36
C ILE A 278 -3.34 -3.11 -9.21
N GLY A 279 -4.41 -2.73 -9.89
CA GLY A 279 -4.47 -1.56 -10.76
C GLY A 279 -4.89 -0.27 -10.07
N ALA A 280 -4.84 0.82 -10.83
CA ALA A 280 -5.28 2.13 -10.39
C ALA A 280 -6.78 2.18 -10.13
N GLU A 281 -7.19 3.06 -9.20
CA GLU A 281 -8.59 3.32 -8.91
C GLU A 281 -9.31 3.87 -10.17
N GLY A 282 -10.38 3.23 -10.57
CA GLY A 282 -11.19 3.57 -11.73
C GLY A 282 -10.67 3.03 -13.07
N GLU A 283 -9.38 2.97 -13.31
CA GLU A 283 -8.79 2.47 -14.56
C GLU A 283 -8.44 0.97 -14.51
N GLY A 284 -8.27 0.43 -13.30
CA GLY A 284 -7.86 -0.96 -13.12
C GLY A 284 -6.40 -1.23 -13.52
N VAL A 285 -6.11 -2.47 -13.84
CA VAL A 285 -4.81 -2.90 -14.36
C VAL A 285 -4.72 -2.57 -15.85
N SER A 286 -3.63 -1.96 -16.28
CA SER A 286 -3.45 -1.58 -17.68
C SER A 286 -3.43 -2.82 -18.59
N ARG A 287 -4.01 -2.71 -19.79
CA ARG A 287 -4.12 -3.80 -20.76
C ARG A 287 -2.79 -4.51 -21.01
N ARG A 288 -1.71 -3.74 -21.14
CA ARG A 288 -0.37 -4.30 -21.39
C ARG A 288 0.13 -5.17 -20.23
N VAL A 289 -0.21 -4.80 -18.99
CA VAL A 289 0.15 -5.57 -17.79
C VAL A 289 -0.74 -6.80 -17.68
N LEU A 290 -2.05 -6.67 -17.98
CA LEU A 290 -2.97 -7.82 -18.04
C LEU A 290 -2.49 -8.89 -19.02
N GLU A 291 -2.03 -8.49 -20.21
CA GLU A 291 -1.51 -9.41 -21.24
C GLU A 291 -0.25 -10.19 -20.78
N CYS A 292 0.50 -9.68 -19.80
CA CYS A 292 1.67 -10.38 -19.22
C CYS A 292 1.29 -11.34 -18.09
N CYS A 293 0.13 -11.17 -17.45
CA CYS A 293 -0.30 -11.99 -16.31
C CYS A 293 -0.73 -13.39 -16.76
N ASP A 294 -0.63 -14.38 -15.86
CA ASP A 294 -1.05 -15.76 -16.15
C ASP A 294 -2.57 -15.92 -16.06
N LYS A 295 -3.20 -15.23 -15.14
CA LYS A 295 -4.65 -15.25 -14.90
C LYS A 295 -5.18 -13.90 -14.44
N THR A 296 -6.48 -13.73 -14.64
CA THR A 296 -7.24 -12.59 -14.10
C THR A 296 -8.26 -13.10 -13.08
N VAL A 297 -8.32 -12.45 -11.93
CA VAL A 297 -9.22 -12.81 -10.82
C VAL A 297 -10.11 -11.62 -10.43
N SER A 298 -11.34 -11.88 -10.05
CA SER A 298 -12.31 -10.87 -9.58
C SER A 298 -12.74 -11.13 -8.14
N LEU A 299 -13.16 -10.07 -7.47
CA LEU A 299 -13.74 -10.09 -6.11
C LEU A 299 -15.25 -10.14 -6.18
#